data_c523d504feea4e908d80a170b859955b
#
_entry.id   c523d504feea4e908d80a170b859955b
#
_cell.length_a   1.000
_cell.length_b   1.000
_cell.length_c   1.000
_cell.angle_alpha   90.00
_cell.angle_beta   90.00
_cell.angle_gamma   90.00
#
_symmetry.space_group_name_H-M   'P 1'
#
loop_
_entity.id
_entity.type
_entity.pdbx_description
1 polymer ?
#
loop_
_entity_poly.entity_id
_entity_poly.type
_entity_poly.pdbx_seq_one_letter_code
_entity_poly.pdbx_strand_id
1 'polypeptide(L)'
;MISLNKFSLDYDDKKPLGNTSEYLPAIGVGTWGIRNNSSAIEALTYAVELGLNVIDTAEMYQSGKAEEIVGLVVKRVGRDRVFIVTKLFPERFSDDKVAIKATEASLRRLGIRYADLILIHWPASGIPIGTQIKSLEALIERGLTRYIGVSNFEGKTLREALKSVKKHEIVADQVKYSVLDKRVEDDTLPICIENKITVQAYTPLEKGNVLRNKIILNVAKKYRKTGIQVALNYIISRPMVTAIPKSERKERIEEFSGSLGWRLNQEDIKTLEAL
;
A
#
# COMPACT_ATOMS: atom_id res chain seq x y z
N MET A 1 -13.43 -2.92 -33.93
CA MET A 1 -12.68 -1.96 -33.09
C MET A 1 -12.18 -2.74 -31.87
N ILE A 2 -10.88 -2.86 -31.68
CA ILE A 2 -10.30 -3.45 -30.47
C ILE A 2 -10.61 -2.44 -29.36
N SER A 3 -11.48 -2.80 -28.41
CA SER A 3 -11.73 -1.98 -27.23
C SER A 3 -10.41 -1.75 -26.51
N LEU A 4 -10.01 -0.51 -26.33
CA LEU A 4 -8.83 -0.16 -25.54
C LEU A 4 -9.04 -0.61 -24.08
N ASN A 5 -7.99 -1.04 -23.40
CA ASN A 5 -8.04 -1.28 -21.95
C ASN A 5 -8.44 0.03 -21.23
N LYS A 6 -9.10 -0.10 -20.08
CA LYS A 6 -9.52 1.06 -19.24
C LYS A 6 -8.33 1.96 -18.88
N PHE A 7 -7.16 1.36 -18.67
CA PHE A 7 -5.89 2.04 -18.40
C PHE A 7 -4.78 1.54 -19.31
N SER A 8 -3.74 2.35 -19.53
CA SER A 8 -2.49 1.88 -20.12
C SER A 8 -1.87 0.78 -19.25
N LEU A 9 -1.23 -0.22 -19.89
CA LEU A 9 -0.52 -1.24 -19.13
C LEU A 9 0.84 -0.72 -18.69
N ASP A 10 1.16 -0.98 -17.43
CA ASP A 10 2.44 -0.68 -16.82
C ASP A 10 3.23 -1.99 -16.64
N TYR A 11 4.39 -2.06 -17.24
CA TYR A 11 5.23 -3.25 -17.28
C TYR A 11 6.34 -3.26 -16.22
N ASP A 12 6.49 -2.16 -15.47
CA ASP A 12 7.56 -2.00 -14.50
C ASP A 12 7.25 -2.70 -13.17
N ASP A 13 8.25 -3.38 -12.63
CA ASP A 13 8.19 -4.00 -11.30
C ASP A 13 8.52 -3.03 -10.16
N LYS A 14 8.87 -1.79 -10.52
CA LYS A 14 9.02 -0.66 -9.60
C LYS A 14 8.06 0.45 -10.00
N LYS A 15 7.41 1.04 -9.02
CA LYS A 15 6.45 2.13 -9.22
C LYS A 15 6.97 3.42 -8.61
N PRO A 16 6.78 4.57 -9.24
CA PRO A 16 7.16 5.84 -8.64
C PRO A 16 6.38 6.05 -7.33
N LEU A 17 7.00 6.66 -6.34
CA LEU A 17 6.31 7.14 -5.14
C LEU A 17 5.86 8.58 -5.36
N GLY A 18 4.60 8.74 -5.73
CA GLY A 18 4.06 10.07 -6.04
C GLY A 18 4.85 10.75 -7.15
N ASN A 19 5.06 12.06 -7.00
CA ASN A 19 5.88 12.88 -7.90
C ASN A 19 7.34 13.03 -7.40
N THR A 20 7.82 12.06 -6.60
CA THR A 20 9.19 12.08 -6.07
C THR A 20 10.16 11.34 -7.01
N SER A 21 11.45 11.40 -6.70
CA SER A 21 12.47 10.59 -7.39
C SER A 21 12.57 9.15 -6.84
N GLU A 22 11.75 8.80 -5.84
CA GLU A 22 11.79 7.48 -5.19
C GLU A 22 10.92 6.47 -5.95
N TYR A 23 11.38 5.22 -6.01
CA TYR A 23 10.65 4.10 -6.61
C TYR A 23 10.47 2.99 -5.58
N LEU A 24 9.27 2.47 -5.49
CA LEU A 24 8.91 1.33 -4.63
C LEU A 24 8.80 0.05 -5.46
N PRO A 25 9.11 -1.14 -4.90
CA PRO A 25 8.71 -2.39 -5.55
C PRO A 25 7.18 -2.41 -5.73
N ALA A 26 6.72 -2.93 -6.88
CA ALA A 26 5.30 -3.01 -7.18
C ALA A 26 4.52 -3.87 -6.17
N ILE A 27 5.22 -4.74 -5.43
CA ILE A 27 4.65 -5.55 -4.35
C ILE A 27 5.44 -5.30 -3.07
N GLY A 28 4.73 -4.85 -2.04
CA GLY A 28 5.19 -4.82 -0.65
C GLY A 28 4.48 -5.86 0.20
N VAL A 29 4.57 -5.77 1.52
CA VAL A 29 3.94 -6.70 2.45
C VAL A 29 3.20 -5.98 3.56
N GLY A 30 1.95 -6.40 3.83
CA GLY A 30 1.12 -5.88 4.91
C GLY A 30 1.25 -6.68 6.21
N THR A 31 0.87 -6.07 7.32
CA THR A 31 0.95 -6.69 8.66
C THR A 31 -0.40 -6.80 9.37
N TRP A 32 -1.52 -6.47 8.72
CA TRP A 32 -2.83 -6.58 9.36
C TRP A 32 -3.19 -8.03 9.69
N GLY A 33 -3.64 -8.25 10.94
CA GLY A 33 -4.12 -9.56 11.37
C GLY A 33 -3.01 -10.62 11.52
N ILE A 34 -1.82 -10.24 11.98
CA ILE A 34 -0.77 -11.17 12.40
C ILE A 34 -1.31 -12.03 13.56
N ARG A 35 -1.10 -13.34 13.51
CA ARG A 35 -1.52 -14.30 14.52
C ARG A 35 -0.34 -14.94 15.24
N ASN A 36 0.75 -15.18 14.51
CA ASN A 36 1.98 -15.76 15.03
C ASN A 36 3.15 -14.79 14.81
N ASN A 37 3.64 -14.22 15.92
CA ASN A 37 4.68 -13.20 15.86
C ASN A 37 6.00 -13.73 15.27
N SER A 38 6.43 -14.95 15.67
CA SER A 38 7.66 -15.55 15.18
C SER A 38 7.60 -15.80 13.67
N SER A 39 6.51 -16.43 13.19
CA SER A 39 6.31 -16.67 11.77
C SER A 39 6.23 -15.37 10.97
N ALA A 40 5.60 -14.32 11.52
CA ALA A 40 5.53 -13.02 10.88
C ALA A 40 6.91 -12.37 10.73
N ILE A 41 7.75 -12.41 11.78
CA ILE A 41 9.12 -11.89 11.72
C ILE A 41 9.92 -12.62 10.64
N GLU A 42 9.85 -13.94 10.60
CA GLU A 42 10.54 -14.75 9.58
C GLU A 42 10.05 -14.43 8.15
N ALA A 43 8.72 -14.35 7.95
CA ALA A 43 8.14 -14.05 6.65
C ALA A 43 8.47 -12.63 6.17
N LEU A 44 8.39 -11.63 7.05
CA LEU A 44 8.72 -10.24 6.72
C LEU A 44 10.22 -10.06 6.46
N THR A 45 11.09 -10.74 7.23
CA THR A 45 12.53 -10.76 6.97
C THR A 45 12.81 -11.33 5.59
N TYR A 46 12.19 -12.46 5.26
CA TYR A 46 12.35 -13.11 3.96
C TYR A 46 11.80 -12.24 2.80
N ALA A 47 10.71 -11.49 3.03
CA ALA A 47 10.20 -10.54 2.04
C ALA A 47 11.25 -9.48 1.68
N VAL A 48 11.95 -8.92 2.68
CA VAL A 48 13.02 -7.94 2.46
C VAL A 48 14.19 -8.56 1.67
N GLU A 49 14.54 -9.81 1.95
CA GLU A 49 15.59 -10.55 1.21
C GLU A 49 15.22 -10.74 -0.26
N LEU A 50 13.93 -10.93 -0.57
CA LEU A 50 13.41 -11.04 -1.94
C LEU A 50 13.17 -9.68 -2.63
N GLY A 51 13.49 -8.55 -1.97
CA GLY A 51 13.28 -7.21 -2.53
C GLY A 51 11.86 -6.66 -2.37
N LEU A 52 10.95 -7.35 -1.66
CA LEU A 52 9.62 -6.87 -1.29
C LEU A 52 9.75 -6.01 -0.01
N ASN A 53 10.56 -4.96 -0.07
CA ASN A 53 11.07 -4.25 1.08
C ASN A 53 10.17 -3.11 1.58
N VAL A 54 8.97 -2.92 1.02
CA VAL A 54 7.93 -2.06 1.59
C VAL A 54 7.15 -2.85 2.63
N ILE A 55 7.19 -2.42 3.89
CA ILE A 55 6.44 -3.03 4.99
C ILE A 55 5.37 -2.06 5.45
N ASP A 56 4.11 -2.46 5.30
CA ASP A 56 2.94 -1.69 5.72
C ASP A 56 2.41 -2.16 7.07
N THR A 57 2.24 -1.21 7.99
CA THR A 57 1.69 -1.43 9.33
C THR A 57 0.74 -0.29 9.73
N ALA A 58 0.27 -0.27 10.99
CA ALA A 58 -0.52 0.81 11.56
C ALA A 58 -0.56 0.74 13.09
N GLU A 59 -0.75 1.90 13.77
CA GLU A 59 -0.91 1.95 15.22
C GLU A 59 -2.10 1.11 15.73
N MET A 60 -3.16 0.99 14.92
CA MET A 60 -4.34 0.20 15.30
C MET A 60 -4.13 -1.32 15.19
N TYR A 61 -3.16 -1.79 14.41
CA TYR A 61 -3.01 -3.22 14.19
C TYR A 61 -2.55 -3.91 15.47
N GLN A 62 -3.47 -4.70 16.04
CA GLN A 62 -3.25 -5.39 17.32
C GLN A 62 -2.79 -4.42 18.43
N SER A 63 -3.39 -3.22 18.48
CA SER A 63 -3.08 -2.19 19.47
C SER A 63 -1.57 -1.82 19.51
N GLY A 64 -0.95 -1.71 18.32
CA GLY A 64 0.46 -1.36 18.15
C GLY A 64 1.42 -2.55 18.14
N LYS A 65 0.96 -3.77 18.43
CA LYS A 65 1.82 -4.97 18.42
C LYS A 65 2.41 -5.27 17.05
N ALA A 66 1.68 -4.97 15.97
CA ALA A 66 2.20 -5.14 14.61
C ALA A 66 3.41 -4.21 14.35
N GLU A 67 3.39 -2.98 14.87
CA GLU A 67 4.55 -2.07 14.78
C GLU A 67 5.76 -2.58 15.58
N GLU A 68 5.56 -3.18 16.76
CA GLU A 68 6.66 -3.81 17.52
C GLU A 68 7.29 -4.98 16.75
N ILE A 69 6.46 -5.81 16.08
CA ILE A 69 6.93 -6.91 15.24
C ILE A 69 7.76 -6.36 14.07
N VAL A 70 7.28 -5.32 13.41
CA VAL A 70 8.04 -4.64 12.34
C VAL A 70 9.35 -4.08 12.88
N GLY A 71 9.35 -3.49 14.08
CA GLY A 71 10.57 -3.03 14.76
C GLY A 71 11.62 -4.13 14.94
N LEU A 72 11.19 -5.35 15.30
CA LEU A 72 12.10 -6.51 15.38
C LEU A 72 12.66 -6.91 14.01
N VAL A 73 11.85 -6.81 12.95
CA VAL A 73 12.33 -7.04 11.57
C VAL A 73 13.35 -5.99 11.17
N VAL A 74 13.06 -4.70 11.40
CA VAL A 74 14.00 -3.58 11.13
C VAL A 74 15.33 -3.79 11.83
N LYS A 75 15.31 -4.17 13.12
CA LYS A 75 16.53 -4.48 13.89
C LYS A 75 17.33 -5.63 13.26
N ARG A 76 16.66 -6.62 12.67
CA ARG A 76 17.29 -7.80 12.08
C ARG A 76 17.90 -7.53 10.70
N VAL A 77 17.20 -6.77 9.85
CA VAL A 77 17.61 -6.56 8.45
C VAL A 77 18.39 -5.26 8.23
N GLY A 78 18.26 -4.28 9.13
CA GLY A 78 18.79 -2.93 9.01
C GLY A 78 17.74 -1.93 8.48
N ARG A 79 17.75 -0.69 9.05
CA ARG A 79 16.77 0.36 8.74
C ARG A 79 16.78 0.77 7.26
N ASP A 80 17.96 0.86 6.67
CA ASP A 80 18.15 1.35 5.30
C ASP A 80 17.70 0.35 4.22
N ARG A 81 17.39 -0.88 4.62
CA ARG A 81 16.92 -1.93 3.71
C ARG A 81 15.41 -2.00 3.58
N VAL A 82 14.66 -1.22 4.35
CA VAL A 82 13.20 -1.27 4.41
C VAL A 82 12.58 0.11 4.21
N PHE A 83 11.46 0.14 3.51
CA PHE A 83 10.59 1.30 3.41
C PHE A 83 9.37 1.05 4.31
N ILE A 84 9.26 1.83 5.39
CA ILE A 84 8.23 1.64 6.43
C ILE A 84 7.06 2.57 6.17
N VAL A 85 5.88 1.97 5.99
CA VAL A 85 4.60 2.67 5.95
C VAL A 85 3.86 2.39 7.24
N THR A 86 3.47 3.43 7.98
CA THR A 86 2.56 3.29 9.12
C THR A 86 1.40 4.27 9.03
N LYS A 87 0.32 3.99 9.77
CA LYS A 87 -0.92 4.78 9.74
C LYS A 87 -1.34 5.13 11.15
N LEU A 88 -1.84 6.34 11.32
CA LEU A 88 -2.42 6.79 12.59
C LEU A 88 -3.94 6.88 12.46
N PHE A 89 -4.62 6.73 13.59
CA PHE A 89 -6.06 6.96 13.67
C PHE A 89 -6.42 8.38 13.18
N PRO A 90 -7.55 8.55 12.50
CA PRO A 90 -7.96 9.85 11.96
C PRO A 90 -8.03 10.95 13.02
N GLU A 91 -8.47 10.64 14.23
CA GLU A 91 -8.62 11.57 15.34
C GLU A 91 -7.28 12.15 15.82
N ARG A 92 -6.17 11.49 15.48
CA ARG A 92 -4.81 12.00 15.77
C ARG A 92 -4.50 13.29 15.00
N PHE A 93 -5.20 13.53 13.91
CA PHE A 93 -4.99 14.68 13.03
C PHE A 93 -5.94 15.86 13.33
N SER A 94 -6.49 15.91 14.55
CA SER A 94 -7.26 17.06 15.03
C SER A 94 -6.41 18.28 15.37
N ASP A 95 -5.14 18.07 15.69
CA ASP A 95 -4.17 19.10 16.07
C ASP A 95 -2.73 18.59 15.85
N ASP A 96 -1.82 19.50 15.49
CA ASP A 96 -0.42 19.18 15.18
C ASP A 96 0.28 18.48 16.35
N LYS A 97 0.03 18.92 17.61
CA LYS A 97 0.66 18.32 18.81
C LYS A 97 0.16 16.90 19.05
N VAL A 98 -1.12 16.65 18.79
CA VAL A 98 -1.73 15.31 18.92
C VAL A 98 -1.12 14.37 17.88
N ALA A 99 -1.02 14.80 16.63
CA ALA A 99 -0.42 14.03 15.54
C ALA A 99 1.07 13.69 15.83
N ILE A 100 1.85 14.68 16.26
CA ILE A 100 3.26 14.51 16.63
C ILE A 100 3.40 13.50 17.76
N LYS A 101 2.64 13.64 18.85
CA LYS A 101 2.70 12.72 20.00
C LYS A 101 2.33 11.28 19.62
N ALA A 102 1.32 11.10 18.79
CA ALA A 102 0.91 9.79 18.30
C ALA A 102 1.98 9.17 17.40
N THR A 103 2.56 9.97 16.50
CA THR A 103 3.66 9.54 15.64
C THR A 103 4.87 9.09 16.45
N GLU A 104 5.30 9.88 17.42
CA GLU A 104 6.41 9.50 18.32
C GLU A 104 6.14 8.18 19.05
N ALA A 105 4.89 7.92 19.44
CA ALA A 105 4.52 6.64 20.04
C ALA A 105 4.65 5.47 19.06
N SER A 106 4.22 5.63 17.79
CA SER A 106 4.42 4.65 16.72
C SER A 106 5.91 4.41 16.44
N LEU A 107 6.69 5.46 16.32
CA LEU A 107 8.14 5.36 16.08
C LEU A 107 8.87 4.65 17.22
N ARG A 108 8.45 4.85 18.48
CA ARG A 108 8.98 4.10 19.64
C ARG A 108 8.67 2.61 19.53
N ARG A 109 7.45 2.19 19.13
CA ARG A 109 7.09 0.78 18.92
C ARG A 109 7.89 0.17 17.77
N LEU A 110 8.06 0.91 16.68
CA LEU A 110 8.88 0.53 15.53
C LEU A 110 10.40 0.51 15.83
N GLY A 111 10.85 1.16 16.92
CA GLY A 111 12.26 1.27 17.24
C GLY A 111 13.08 2.10 16.23
N ILE A 112 12.46 3.08 15.58
CA ILE A 112 13.07 3.93 14.54
C ILE A 112 12.89 5.41 14.87
N ARG A 113 13.70 6.27 14.25
CA ARG A 113 13.64 7.73 14.45
C ARG A 113 12.62 8.41 13.54
N TYR A 114 12.37 7.86 12.36
CA TYR A 114 11.40 8.35 11.37
C TYR A 114 10.82 7.18 10.56
N ALA A 115 9.59 7.32 10.12
CA ALA A 115 8.99 6.44 9.11
C ALA A 115 9.29 6.96 7.70
N ASP A 116 9.21 6.11 6.68
CA ASP A 116 9.33 6.58 5.30
C ASP A 116 8.04 7.25 4.84
N LEU A 117 6.89 6.67 5.19
CA LEU A 117 5.57 7.19 4.84
C LEU A 117 4.60 7.05 6.01
N ILE A 118 3.93 8.16 6.36
CA ILE A 118 2.83 8.14 7.34
C ILE A 118 1.53 8.49 6.65
N LEU A 119 0.48 7.70 6.93
CA LEU A 119 -0.85 7.88 6.38
C LEU A 119 -1.87 8.25 7.45
N ILE A 120 -2.85 9.09 7.09
CA ILE A 120 -4.14 9.14 7.79
C ILE A 120 -4.89 7.85 7.42
N HIS A 121 -5.32 7.05 8.41
CA HIS A 121 -5.86 5.70 8.15
C HIS A 121 -7.20 5.70 7.39
N TRP A 122 -8.03 6.72 7.60
CA TRP A 122 -9.25 7.09 6.87
C TRP A 122 -9.62 8.53 7.21
N PRO A 123 -10.49 9.20 6.45
CA PRO A 123 -10.93 10.56 6.77
C PRO A 123 -11.64 10.62 8.14
N ALA A 124 -11.23 11.52 9.02
CA ALA A 124 -11.89 11.72 10.30
C ALA A 124 -13.28 12.34 10.11
N SER A 125 -14.30 11.78 10.77
CA SER A 125 -15.60 12.43 10.88
C SER A 125 -15.50 13.61 11.87
N GLY A 126 -16.07 14.77 11.49
CA GLY A 126 -16.12 15.95 12.35
C GLY A 126 -14.83 16.77 12.44
N ILE A 127 -13.74 16.37 11.77
CA ILE A 127 -12.51 17.16 11.65
C ILE A 127 -12.37 17.60 10.19
N PRO A 128 -12.31 18.91 9.89
CA PRO A 128 -12.13 19.39 8.52
C PRO A 128 -10.91 18.77 7.84
N ILE A 129 -11.03 18.39 6.59
CA ILE A 129 -9.93 17.78 5.82
C ILE A 129 -8.68 18.66 5.84
N GLY A 130 -8.85 19.97 5.69
CA GLY A 130 -7.73 20.93 5.77
C GLY A 130 -6.97 20.91 7.10
N THR A 131 -7.67 20.67 8.23
CA THR A 131 -7.04 20.50 9.54
C THR A 131 -6.24 19.19 9.59
N GLN A 132 -6.81 18.09 9.10
CA GLN A 132 -6.14 16.79 9.05
C GLN A 132 -4.86 16.85 8.22
N ILE A 133 -4.93 17.46 7.04
CA ILE A 133 -3.78 17.59 6.14
C ILE A 133 -2.70 18.51 6.75
N LYS A 134 -3.09 19.64 7.34
CA LYS A 134 -2.12 20.51 8.04
C LYS A 134 -1.37 19.77 9.13
N SER A 135 -2.05 19.00 9.97
CA SER A 135 -1.42 18.20 11.03
C SER A 135 -0.54 17.07 10.48
N LEU A 136 -0.89 16.54 9.30
CA LEU A 136 -0.06 15.56 8.61
C LEU A 136 1.23 16.20 8.07
N GLU A 137 1.16 17.40 7.46
CA GLU A 137 2.33 18.15 6.99
C GLU A 137 3.31 18.48 8.13
N ALA A 138 2.81 18.78 9.34
CA ALA A 138 3.63 19.06 10.51
C ALA A 138 4.57 17.88 10.90
N LEU A 139 4.25 16.65 10.51
CA LEU A 139 5.10 15.49 10.76
C LEU A 139 6.40 15.52 9.93
N ILE A 140 6.34 16.01 8.69
CA ILE A 140 7.55 16.22 7.86
C ILE A 140 8.39 17.34 8.47
N GLU A 141 7.78 18.45 8.85
CA GLU A 141 8.47 19.60 9.44
C GLU A 141 9.22 19.24 10.74
N ARG A 142 8.73 18.22 11.45
CA ARG A 142 9.36 17.65 12.64
C ARG A 142 10.38 16.55 12.36
N GLY A 143 10.57 16.17 11.10
CA GLY A 143 11.47 15.08 10.71
C GLY A 143 11.03 13.69 11.19
N LEU A 144 9.71 13.49 11.45
CA LEU A 144 9.14 12.23 11.92
C LEU A 144 8.76 11.29 10.77
N THR A 145 8.65 11.83 9.57
CA THR A 145 8.43 11.07 8.34
C THR A 145 9.12 11.74 7.16
N ARG A 146 9.48 10.95 6.14
CA ARG A 146 10.00 11.46 4.86
C ARG A 146 8.88 11.93 3.96
N TYR A 147 7.79 11.17 3.92
CA TYR A 147 6.64 11.37 3.05
C TYR A 147 5.33 11.27 3.82
N ILE A 148 4.30 11.86 3.26
CA ILE A 148 2.93 11.82 3.79
C ILE A 148 1.95 11.33 2.73
N GLY A 149 0.90 10.67 3.19
CA GLY A 149 -0.17 10.18 2.34
C GLY A 149 -1.46 10.00 3.12
N VAL A 150 -2.45 9.46 2.44
CA VAL A 150 -3.78 9.21 3.00
C VAL A 150 -4.18 7.76 2.76
N SER A 151 -5.27 7.33 3.38
CA SER A 151 -5.86 6.02 3.12
C SER A 151 -7.38 6.14 3.14
N ASN A 152 -8.04 5.48 2.19
CA ASN A 152 -9.50 5.55 2.03
C ASN A 152 -10.03 6.97 1.79
N PHE A 153 -9.23 7.83 1.17
CA PHE A 153 -9.68 9.13 0.68
C PHE A 153 -10.12 8.95 -0.77
N GLU A 154 -11.40 8.82 -0.99
CA GLU A 154 -11.95 8.49 -2.30
C GLU A 154 -12.66 9.72 -2.91
N GLY A 155 -12.66 9.84 -4.24
CA GLY A 155 -13.43 10.81 -5.00
C GLY A 155 -13.29 12.25 -4.48
N LYS A 156 -14.40 12.81 -3.98
CA LYS A 156 -14.46 14.19 -3.48
C LYS A 156 -13.51 14.46 -2.32
N THR A 157 -13.37 13.49 -1.40
CA THR A 157 -12.52 13.64 -0.21
C THR A 157 -11.03 13.71 -0.59
N LEU A 158 -10.59 12.90 -1.55
CA LEU A 158 -9.23 12.98 -2.07
C LEU A 158 -8.98 14.34 -2.75
N ARG A 159 -9.90 14.81 -3.59
CA ARG A 159 -9.77 16.15 -4.23
C ARG A 159 -9.71 17.28 -3.20
N GLU A 160 -10.45 17.20 -2.10
CA GLU A 160 -10.41 18.17 -1.01
C GLU A 160 -9.05 18.12 -0.26
N ALA A 161 -8.53 16.91 0.01
CA ALA A 161 -7.21 16.74 0.61
C ALA A 161 -6.10 17.35 -0.26
N LEU A 162 -6.13 17.10 -1.57
CA LEU A 162 -5.17 17.67 -2.52
C LEU A 162 -5.20 19.21 -2.57
N LYS A 163 -6.39 19.81 -2.48
CA LYS A 163 -6.53 21.28 -2.40
C LYS A 163 -6.05 21.85 -1.07
N SER A 164 -5.98 21.04 -0.03
CA SER A 164 -5.64 21.46 1.33
C SER A 164 -4.14 21.45 1.62
N VAL A 165 -3.34 20.72 0.85
CA VAL A 165 -1.86 20.71 0.98
C VAL A 165 -1.30 22.11 0.70
N LYS A 166 -0.32 22.52 1.49
CA LYS A 166 0.30 23.86 1.39
C LYS A 166 1.81 23.83 1.14
N LYS A 167 2.51 22.86 1.70
CA LYS A 167 3.97 22.82 1.75
C LYS A 167 4.57 21.54 1.18
N HIS A 168 3.83 20.45 1.28
CA HIS A 168 4.29 19.12 0.90
C HIS A 168 3.29 18.45 -0.04
N GLU A 169 3.63 17.30 -0.59
CA GLU A 169 2.75 16.55 -1.49
C GLU A 169 2.19 15.32 -0.79
N ILE A 170 0.92 14.98 -1.08
CA ILE A 170 0.37 13.66 -0.79
C ILE A 170 0.92 12.69 -1.84
N VAL A 171 1.84 11.81 -1.44
CA VAL A 171 2.53 10.92 -2.38
C VAL A 171 1.81 9.60 -2.59
N ALA A 172 0.92 9.20 -1.69
CA ALA A 172 0.22 7.94 -1.79
C ALA A 172 -1.21 8.03 -1.22
N ASP A 173 -2.11 7.24 -1.82
CA ASP A 173 -3.41 6.90 -1.23
C ASP A 173 -3.53 5.37 -1.16
N GLN A 174 -3.75 4.87 0.06
CA GLN A 174 -3.89 3.44 0.29
C GLN A 174 -5.37 3.06 0.35
N VAL A 175 -5.84 2.29 -0.62
CA VAL A 175 -7.25 1.97 -0.81
C VAL A 175 -7.48 0.47 -1.02
N LYS A 176 -8.72 0.01 -0.77
CA LYS A 176 -9.11 -1.35 -1.11
C LYS A 176 -9.12 -1.51 -2.62
N TYR A 177 -8.29 -2.44 -3.13
CA TYR A 177 -8.25 -2.72 -4.55
C TYR A 177 -7.82 -4.15 -4.83
N SER A 178 -8.60 -4.84 -5.64
CA SER A 178 -8.33 -6.20 -6.10
C SER A 178 -8.92 -6.44 -7.49
N VAL A 179 -8.56 -7.55 -8.12
CA VAL A 179 -9.18 -7.97 -9.38
C VAL A 179 -10.69 -8.26 -9.23
N LEU A 180 -11.18 -8.50 -8.00
CA LEU A 180 -12.59 -8.74 -7.68
C LEU A 180 -13.32 -7.53 -7.10
N ASP A 181 -12.61 -6.48 -6.73
CA ASP A 181 -13.19 -5.20 -6.28
C ASP A 181 -12.40 -4.05 -6.92
N LYS A 182 -12.96 -3.53 -7.99
CA LYS A 182 -12.35 -2.53 -8.87
C LYS A 182 -12.99 -1.15 -8.76
N ARG A 183 -13.81 -0.89 -7.72
CA ARG A 183 -14.51 0.39 -7.56
C ARG A 183 -13.58 1.60 -7.58
N VAL A 184 -12.36 1.43 -7.08
CA VAL A 184 -11.31 2.46 -7.13
C VAL A 184 -10.97 2.91 -8.56
N GLU A 185 -11.20 2.06 -9.56
CA GLU A 185 -10.95 2.37 -10.97
C GLU A 185 -11.96 3.37 -11.57
N ASP A 186 -13.08 3.63 -10.91
CA ASP A 186 -14.14 4.48 -11.45
C ASP A 186 -13.90 5.96 -11.15
N ASP A 187 -13.25 6.30 -10.03
CA ASP A 187 -12.98 7.69 -9.66
C ASP A 187 -11.60 7.92 -9.01
N THR A 188 -11.21 7.12 -8.04
CA THR A 188 -10.01 7.37 -7.21
C THR A 188 -8.72 7.11 -7.98
N LEU A 189 -8.61 6.00 -8.70
CA LEU A 189 -7.41 5.68 -9.48
C LEU A 189 -7.16 6.71 -10.60
N PRO A 190 -8.16 7.17 -11.39
CA PRO A 190 -7.98 8.27 -12.33
C PRO A 190 -7.45 9.54 -11.67
N ILE A 191 -7.99 9.94 -10.50
CA ILE A 191 -7.50 11.10 -9.74
C ILE A 191 -6.04 10.91 -9.34
N CYS A 192 -5.69 9.72 -8.83
CA CYS A 192 -4.32 9.41 -8.42
C CYS A 192 -3.33 9.46 -9.61
N ILE A 193 -3.70 8.90 -10.76
CA ILE A 193 -2.86 8.94 -11.97
C ILE A 193 -2.65 10.39 -12.43
N GLU A 194 -3.73 11.18 -12.52
CA GLU A 194 -3.68 12.58 -12.94
C GLU A 194 -2.77 13.43 -12.05
N ASN A 195 -2.81 13.18 -10.74
CA ASN A 195 -2.06 13.95 -9.74
C ASN A 195 -0.74 13.27 -9.33
N LYS A 196 -0.32 12.21 -10.04
CA LYS A 196 0.90 11.45 -9.74
C LYS A 196 0.95 10.97 -8.28
N ILE A 197 -0.11 10.34 -7.80
CA ILE A 197 -0.23 9.75 -6.47
C ILE A 197 -0.14 8.24 -6.61
N THR A 198 0.70 7.59 -5.82
CA THR A 198 0.81 6.13 -5.83
C THR A 198 -0.36 5.51 -5.09
N VAL A 199 -1.10 4.64 -5.76
CA VAL A 199 -2.12 3.82 -5.11
C VAL A 199 -1.46 2.61 -4.47
N GLN A 200 -1.68 2.41 -3.15
CA GLN A 200 -1.28 1.20 -2.46
C GLN A 200 -2.51 0.32 -2.22
N ALA A 201 -2.63 -0.76 -3.00
CA ALA A 201 -3.77 -1.68 -2.94
C ALA A 201 -3.70 -2.57 -1.69
N TYR A 202 -4.58 -2.33 -0.70
CA TYR A 202 -4.75 -3.26 0.41
C TYR A 202 -5.84 -4.29 0.13
N THR A 203 -5.80 -5.44 0.83
CA THR A 203 -6.69 -6.61 0.60
C THR A 203 -6.68 -7.09 -0.88
N PRO A 204 -5.53 -7.09 -1.57
CA PRO A 204 -5.45 -7.33 -3.00
C PRO A 204 -5.86 -8.75 -3.42
N LEU A 205 -5.96 -9.68 -2.48
CA LEU A 205 -6.29 -11.10 -2.69
C LEU A 205 -7.67 -11.49 -2.13
N GLU A 206 -8.48 -10.51 -1.68
CA GLU A 206 -9.81 -10.74 -1.11
C GLU A 206 -9.85 -11.88 -0.09
N LYS A 207 -8.86 -11.88 0.83
CA LYS A 207 -8.69 -12.93 1.86
C LYS A 207 -8.63 -14.36 1.26
N GLY A 208 -8.13 -14.49 0.03
CA GLY A 208 -8.00 -15.75 -0.69
C GLY A 208 -9.17 -16.09 -1.62
N ASN A 209 -10.20 -15.25 -1.72
CA ASN A 209 -11.34 -15.49 -2.62
C ASN A 209 -10.93 -15.53 -4.10
N VAL A 210 -9.83 -14.87 -4.48
CA VAL A 210 -9.27 -14.96 -5.84
C VAL A 210 -8.99 -16.41 -6.26
N LEU A 211 -8.69 -17.31 -5.32
CA LEU A 211 -8.46 -18.74 -5.59
C LEU A 211 -9.75 -19.54 -5.85
N ARG A 212 -10.92 -18.96 -5.66
CA ARG A 212 -12.22 -19.59 -5.93
C ARG A 212 -12.80 -19.16 -7.26
N ASN A 213 -12.22 -18.15 -7.91
CA ASN A 213 -12.71 -17.63 -9.18
C ASN A 213 -12.15 -18.45 -10.35
N LYS A 214 -13.04 -19.12 -11.10
CA LYS A 214 -12.67 -20.00 -12.22
C LYS A 214 -11.98 -19.25 -13.36
N ILE A 215 -12.34 -17.98 -13.61
CA ILE A 215 -11.73 -17.16 -14.67
C ILE A 215 -10.28 -16.88 -14.33
N ILE A 216 -10.01 -16.42 -13.08
CA ILE A 216 -8.62 -16.18 -12.59
C ILE A 216 -7.79 -17.47 -12.70
N LEU A 217 -8.34 -18.62 -12.29
CA LEU A 217 -7.63 -19.90 -12.37
C LEU A 217 -7.38 -20.36 -13.80
N ASN A 218 -8.29 -20.07 -14.73
CA ASN A 218 -8.09 -20.40 -16.15
C ASN A 218 -6.99 -19.51 -16.77
N VAL A 219 -6.97 -18.21 -16.47
CA VAL A 219 -5.90 -17.30 -16.88
C VAL A 219 -4.57 -17.78 -16.28
N ALA A 220 -4.53 -18.17 -15.01
CA ALA A 220 -3.33 -18.64 -14.34
C ALA A 220 -2.69 -19.86 -15.05
N LYS A 221 -3.51 -20.81 -15.53
CA LYS A 221 -3.03 -21.97 -16.30
C LYS A 221 -2.29 -21.57 -17.58
N LYS A 222 -2.77 -20.55 -18.32
CA LYS A 222 -2.13 -20.07 -19.56
C LYS A 222 -0.68 -19.62 -19.32
N TYR A 223 -0.43 -18.98 -18.16
CA TYR A 223 0.88 -18.42 -17.80
C TYR A 223 1.73 -19.38 -16.96
N ARG A 224 1.24 -20.57 -16.63
CA ARG A 224 1.87 -21.49 -15.65
C ARG A 224 2.15 -20.78 -14.32
N LYS A 225 1.21 -19.94 -13.88
CA LYS A 225 1.26 -19.17 -12.64
C LYS A 225 0.10 -19.57 -11.71
N THR A 226 0.14 -19.08 -10.47
CA THR A 226 -0.98 -19.29 -9.54
C THR A 226 -2.04 -18.22 -9.69
N GLY A 227 -3.25 -18.47 -9.16
CA GLY A 227 -4.31 -17.46 -9.12
C GLY A 227 -3.94 -16.23 -8.30
N ILE A 228 -3.09 -16.39 -7.26
CA ILE A 228 -2.53 -15.28 -6.48
C ILE A 228 -1.62 -14.42 -7.35
N GLN A 229 -0.73 -15.05 -8.10
CA GLN A 229 0.20 -14.34 -8.97
C GLN A 229 -0.53 -13.57 -10.08
N VAL A 230 -1.57 -14.16 -10.67
CA VAL A 230 -2.42 -13.47 -11.67
C VAL A 230 -3.17 -12.30 -11.05
N ALA A 231 -3.76 -12.47 -9.87
CA ALA A 231 -4.50 -11.40 -9.20
C ALA A 231 -3.60 -10.21 -8.84
N LEU A 232 -2.40 -10.47 -8.31
CA LEU A 232 -1.43 -9.42 -8.02
C LEU A 232 -0.90 -8.76 -9.30
N ASN A 233 -0.59 -9.56 -10.32
CA ASN A 233 -0.11 -9.07 -11.61
C ASN A 233 -1.12 -8.16 -12.31
N TYR A 234 -2.42 -8.47 -12.22
CA TYR A 234 -3.49 -7.60 -12.70
C TYR A 234 -3.41 -6.21 -12.06
N ILE A 235 -3.28 -6.14 -10.73
CA ILE A 235 -3.25 -4.88 -9.97
C ILE A 235 -2.01 -4.06 -10.35
N ILE A 236 -0.84 -4.68 -10.32
CA ILE A 236 0.42 -3.97 -10.60
C ILE A 236 0.64 -3.66 -12.08
N SER A 237 -0.22 -4.17 -12.96
CA SER A 237 -0.27 -3.76 -14.37
C SER A 237 -0.97 -2.41 -14.57
N ARG A 238 -1.53 -1.80 -13.51
CA ARG A 238 -2.08 -0.44 -13.56
C ARG A 238 -0.99 0.60 -13.30
N PRO A 239 -1.01 1.75 -13.98
CA PRO A 239 -0.07 2.84 -13.69
C PRO A 239 -0.18 3.31 -12.24
N MET A 240 0.92 3.64 -11.61
CA MET A 240 0.98 4.17 -10.25
C MET A 240 0.44 3.23 -9.16
N VAL A 241 0.28 1.93 -9.41
CA VAL A 241 -0.31 1.00 -8.44
C VAL A 241 0.72 0.02 -7.91
N THR A 242 0.80 -0.06 -6.58
CA THR A 242 1.50 -1.11 -5.81
C THR A 242 0.50 -1.97 -5.05
N ALA A 243 0.88 -3.18 -4.67
CA ALA A 243 0.03 -4.06 -3.87
C ALA A 243 0.74 -4.48 -2.57
N ILE A 244 -0.03 -4.56 -1.47
CA ILE A 244 0.50 -4.93 -0.14
C ILE A 244 -0.23 -6.16 0.43
N PRO A 245 -0.10 -7.34 -0.20
CA PRO A 245 -0.64 -8.58 0.34
C PRO A 245 0.01 -8.93 1.69
N LYS A 246 -0.71 -9.70 2.54
CA LYS A 246 -0.21 -10.11 3.86
C LYS A 246 -0.03 -11.62 3.93
N SER A 247 1.10 -12.06 4.47
CA SER A 247 1.29 -13.45 4.87
C SER A 247 2.30 -13.58 6.01
N GLU A 248 2.15 -14.65 6.81
CA GLU A 248 3.10 -15.09 7.84
C GLU A 248 3.86 -16.36 7.39
N ARG A 249 3.71 -16.77 6.13
CA ARG A 249 4.34 -17.97 5.57
C ARG A 249 5.31 -17.59 4.45
N LYS A 250 6.54 -18.09 4.54
CA LYS A 250 7.60 -17.82 3.54
C LYS A 250 7.19 -18.25 2.12
N GLU A 251 6.52 -19.39 1.99
CA GLU A 251 6.06 -19.90 0.69
C GLU A 251 5.07 -18.95 0.01
N ARG A 252 4.25 -18.24 0.80
CA ARG A 252 3.35 -17.22 0.27
C ARG A 252 4.08 -15.93 -0.11
N ILE A 253 5.10 -15.55 0.65
CA ILE A 253 5.96 -14.40 0.30
C ILE A 253 6.68 -14.67 -1.03
N GLU A 254 7.21 -15.87 -1.21
CA GLU A 254 7.83 -16.32 -2.45
C GLU A 254 6.82 -16.30 -3.61
N GLU A 255 5.59 -16.78 -3.38
CA GLU A 255 4.52 -16.71 -4.36
C GLU A 255 4.17 -15.27 -4.75
N PHE A 256 4.17 -14.32 -3.79
CA PHE A 256 3.98 -12.89 -4.09
C PHE A 256 5.10 -12.35 -4.97
N SER A 257 6.36 -12.66 -4.65
CA SER A 257 7.52 -12.29 -5.46
C SER A 257 7.41 -12.83 -6.89
N GLY A 258 6.89 -14.04 -7.08
CA GLY A 258 6.64 -14.66 -8.39
C GLY A 258 5.58 -13.98 -9.24
N SER A 259 4.94 -12.92 -8.73
CA SER A 259 4.04 -12.05 -9.51
C SER A 259 4.80 -10.98 -10.31
N LEU A 260 6.09 -10.79 -10.04
CA LEU A 260 6.99 -9.86 -10.72
C LEU A 260 7.72 -10.54 -11.89
N GLY A 261 8.35 -9.77 -12.77
CA GLY A 261 9.14 -10.26 -13.88
C GLY A 261 8.33 -10.70 -15.12
N TRP A 262 7.03 -10.48 -15.13
CA TRP A 262 6.13 -10.79 -16.25
C TRP A 262 4.87 -9.92 -16.19
N ARG A 263 4.08 -9.90 -17.29
CA ARG A 263 2.78 -9.21 -17.30
C ARG A 263 1.76 -10.00 -18.10
N LEU A 264 0.52 -9.87 -17.66
CA LEU A 264 -0.67 -10.32 -18.42
C LEU A 264 -0.72 -9.57 -19.76
N ASN A 265 -1.14 -10.25 -20.82
CA ASN A 265 -1.41 -9.61 -22.09
C ASN A 265 -2.73 -8.82 -22.04
N GLN A 266 -2.98 -8.01 -23.07
CA GLN A 266 -4.16 -7.14 -23.11
C GLN A 266 -5.49 -7.92 -23.13
N GLU A 267 -5.54 -9.08 -23.75
CA GLU A 267 -6.75 -9.91 -23.84
C GLU A 267 -7.13 -10.49 -22.47
N ASP A 268 -6.15 -11.01 -21.73
CA ASP A 268 -6.37 -11.55 -20.40
C ASP A 268 -6.65 -10.45 -19.36
N ILE A 269 -6.07 -9.26 -19.52
CA ILE A 269 -6.45 -8.08 -18.72
C ILE A 269 -7.94 -7.76 -18.93
N LYS A 270 -8.42 -7.69 -20.18
CA LYS A 270 -9.85 -7.45 -20.47
C LYS A 270 -10.76 -8.52 -19.90
N THR A 271 -10.32 -9.78 -19.98
CA THR A 271 -11.06 -10.90 -19.40
C THR A 271 -11.22 -10.72 -17.88
N LEU A 272 -10.19 -10.24 -17.19
CA LEU A 272 -10.21 -9.96 -15.75
C LEU A 272 -10.94 -8.65 -15.42
N GLU A 273 -10.94 -7.65 -16.30
CA GLU A 273 -11.72 -6.43 -16.16
C GLU A 273 -13.24 -6.70 -16.15
N ALA A 274 -13.68 -7.74 -16.82
CA ALA A 274 -15.09 -8.14 -16.90
C ALA A 274 -15.61 -8.87 -15.64
N LEU A 275 -14.76 -9.17 -14.64
CA LEU A 275 -15.15 -9.76 -13.34
C LEU A 275 -15.87 -8.70 -12.44
#